data_bb540141e33ffd40d7557b6526771da3
#
_entry.id   bb540141e33ffd40d7557b6526771da3
#
_cell.length_a   1.000
_cell.length_b   1.000
_cell.length_c   1.000
_cell.angle_alpha   90.00
_cell.angle_beta   90.00
_cell.angle_gamma   90.00
#
_symmetry.space_group_name_H-M   'P 1'
#
loop_
_entity.id
_entity.type
_entity.pdbx_description
1 polymer ?
#
loop_
_entity_poly.entity_id
_entity_poly.type
_entity_poly.pdbx_seq_one_letter_code
_entity_poly.pdbx_strand_id
1 'polypeptide(L)'
;MKKVILLLIALVSIIRAGAQDEEKPVKNIFQGTRFINLQSANVDSKNELQMFIQHRFGNINGGFYEFFGLDEASMRLGFEYGITDNFTVGIGRSTYMKTYDSFLKYRILTQNSSMPLTVTATVAGSFPSIKDVIPEAFSDFSEKASGNVQLHIAKSWNKVGFQVSPGYIGTGYIPVENNSYSFFTLAAGGSVKLSKKVSVNVEYLYRFEEEIDYVNPLSASIDLDTGGHLFQIVISNSQQMFDQAIITNPTGDWSEGSLYLGFNLVRGFNFKQY
;
A
#
# COMPACT_ATOMS: atom_id res chain seq x y z
N MET A 1 -2.83 2.95 27.61
CA MET A 1 -4.29 2.78 27.51
C MET A 1 -5.07 4.09 27.46
N LYS A 2 -4.94 5.03 28.42
CA LYS A 2 -5.71 6.31 28.41
C LYS A 2 -5.50 7.18 27.16
N LYS A 3 -4.28 7.24 26.60
CA LYS A 3 -3.96 8.01 25.37
C LYS A 3 -4.59 7.40 24.10
N VAL A 4 -4.73 6.08 24.04
CA VAL A 4 -5.38 5.39 22.92
C VAL A 4 -6.90 5.59 22.94
N ILE A 5 -7.51 5.61 24.12
CA ILE A 5 -8.94 5.88 24.31
C ILE A 5 -9.28 7.34 23.94
N LEU A 6 -8.41 8.29 24.27
CA LEU A 6 -8.57 9.70 23.87
C LEU A 6 -8.45 9.90 22.35
N LEU A 7 -7.57 9.17 21.67
CA LEU A 7 -7.45 9.18 20.23
C LEU A 7 -8.70 8.57 19.54
N LEU A 8 -9.25 7.50 20.09
CA LEU A 8 -10.50 6.89 19.62
C LEU A 8 -11.71 7.82 19.83
N ILE A 9 -11.78 8.53 20.96
CA ILE A 9 -12.86 9.50 21.24
C ILE A 9 -12.72 10.74 20.33
N ALA A 10 -11.51 11.24 20.07
CA ALA A 10 -11.27 12.31 19.11
C ALA A 10 -11.64 11.88 17.67
N LEU A 11 -11.36 10.64 17.29
CA LEU A 11 -11.78 10.07 16.00
C LEU A 11 -13.31 10.01 15.87
N VAL A 12 -14.02 9.62 16.92
CA VAL A 12 -15.48 9.54 16.97
C VAL A 12 -16.14 10.94 16.92
N SER A 13 -15.52 11.97 17.48
CA SER A 13 -16.08 13.35 17.47
C SER A 13 -15.97 14.04 16.09
N ILE A 14 -15.01 13.65 15.26
CA ILE A 14 -14.88 14.12 13.85
C ILE A 14 -16.00 13.53 12.97
N ILE A 15 -16.65 12.44 13.39
CA ILE A 15 -17.67 11.71 12.63
C ILE A 15 -19.01 12.48 12.54
N ARG A 16 -19.31 13.43 13.44
CA ARG A 16 -20.63 14.07 13.53
C ARG A 16 -20.83 15.38 12.74
N ALA A 17 -19.84 15.88 12.03
CA ALA A 17 -19.95 17.13 11.28
C ALA A 17 -20.15 16.85 9.78
N GLY A 18 -21.40 16.76 9.33
CA GLY A 18 -21.75 16.79 7.91
C GLY A 18 -22.83 15.80 7.47
N ALA A 19 -24.04 16.00 7.96
CA ALA A 19 -25.21 15.35 7.40
C ALA A 19 -26.12 16.44 6.80
N GLN A 20 -26.08 16.59 5.48
CA GLN A 20 -27.20 17.08 4.67
C GLN A 20 -26.86 16.90 3.17
N ASP A 21 -27.85 16.38 2.47
CA ASP A 21 -28.00 16.05 1.05
C ASP A 21 -27.74 14.57 0.71
N GLU A 22 -28.68 13.98 -0.06
CA GLU A 22 -28.58 12.63 -0.63
C GLU A 22 -27.38 12.57 -1.61
N GLU A 23 -26.19 12.61 -1.10
CA GLU A 23 -24.99 12.48 -1.90
C GLU A 23 -24.77 11.01 -2.30
N LYS A 24 -24.45 10.84 -3.57
CA LYS A 24 -24.06 9.54 -4.13
C LYS A 24 -22.91 8.94 -3.31
N PRO A 25 -22.88 7.61 -3.11
CA PRO A 25 -21.80 6.94 -2.40
C PRO A 25 -20.43 7.34 -2.95
N VAL A 26 -19.49 7.63 -2.06
CA VAL A 26 -18.10 7.95 -2.42
C VAL A 26 -17.40 6.64 -2.81
N LYS A 27 -17.44 6.29 -4.10
CA LYS A 27 -16.84 5.05 -4.59
C LYS A 27 -15.31 5.03 -4.43
N ASN A 28 -14.66 6.16 -4.73
CA ASN A 28 -13.19 6.27 -4.70
C ASN A 28 -12.77 7.47 -3.87
N ILE A 29 -12.06 7.20 -2.79
CA ILE A 29 -11.49 8.20 -1.88
C ILE A 29 -10.19 8.74 -2.48
N PHE A 30 -9.37 7.83 -3.00
CA PHE A 30 -8.07 8.08 -3.63
C PHE A 30 -8.17 7.87 -5.15
N GLN A 31 -7.11 8.21 -5.89
CA GLN A 31 -7.08 7.97 -7.33
C GLN A 31 -6.86 6.49 -7.68
N GLY A 32 -6.10 5.75 -6.86
CA GLY A 32 -5.77 4.34 -7.07
C GLY A 32 -6.33 3.40 -6.01
N THR A 33 -6.33 2.11 -6.31
CA THR A 33 -6.62 1.01 -5.36
C THR A 33 -5.45 0.73 -4.42
N ARG A 34 -4.24 1.20 -4.79
CA ARG A 34 -3.08 1.34 -3.89
C ARG A 34 -2.88 2.82 -3.58
N PHE A 35 -2.38 3.10 -2.37
CA PHE A 35 -2.09 4.47 -1.96
C PHE A 35 -0.83 4.97 -2.68
N ILE A 36 0.34 4.50 -2.27
CA ILE A 36 1.63 4.62 -2.97
C ILE A 36 2.22 3.23 -3.11
N ASN A 37 2.56 2.61 -1.98
CA ASN A 37 3.06 1.26 -1.87
C ASN A 37 2.03 0.33 -1.24
N LEU A 38 1.29 0.81 -0.22
CA LEU A 38 0.32 0.05 0.56
C LEU A 38 -1.07 0.07 -0.09
N GLN A 39 -1.94 -0.82 0.37
CA GLN A 39 -3.32 -0.90 -0.07
C GLN A 39 -4.14 0.32 0.37
N SER A 40 -5.03 0.79 -0.50
CA SER A 40 -6.03 1.80 -0.14
C SER A 40 -7.40 1.16 0.12
N ALA A 41 -8.33 1.94 0.68
CA ALA A 41 -9.72 1.53 0.88
C ALA A 41 -10.51 1.42 -0.42
N ASN A 42 -9.98 1.85 -1.56
CA ASN A 42 -10.62 1.68 -2.85
C ASN A 42 -10.59 0.21 -3.30
N VAL A 43 -11.61 -0.20 -4.02
CA VAL A 43 -11.71 -1.48 -4.72
C VAL A 43 -12.04 -1.23 -6.19
N ASP A 44 -11.68 -2.17 -7.05
CA ASP A 44 -12.02 -2.10 -8.47
C ASP A 44 -13.52 -2.27 -8.69
N SER A 45 -14.02 -1.68 -9.77
CA SER A 45 -15.40 -1.93 -10.20
C SER A 45 -15.53 -3.34 -10.76
N LYS A 46 -16.74 -3.88 -10.75
CA LYS A 46 -17.01 -5.19 -11.36
C LYS A 46 -16.54 -5.24 -12.82
N ASN A 47 -15.84 -6.31 -13.19
CA ASN A 47 -15.27 -6.56 -14.52
C ASN A 47 -14.19 -5.55 -14.95
N GLU A 48 -13.59 -4.84 -14.01
CA GLU A 48 -12.43 -4.00 -14.23
C GLU A 48 -11.15 -4.78 -13.91
N LEU A 49 -10.21 -4.82 -14.85
CA LEU A 49 -8.85 -5.33 -14.65
C LEU A 49 -7.91 -4.13 -14.61
N GLN A 50 -7.11 -4.03 -13.57
CA GLN A 50 -6.00 -3.08 -13.52
C GLN A 50 -4.66 -3.81 -13.64
N MET A 51 -3.78 -3.27 -14.47
CA MET A 51 -2.38 -3.69 -14.59
C MET A 51 -1.50 -2.64 -13.94
N PHE A 52 -0.59 -3.10 -13.08
CA PHE A 52 0.36 -2.28 -12.34
C PHE A 52 1.77 -2.59 -12.80
N ILE A 53 2.51 -1.56 -13.21
CA ILE A 53 3.96 -1.59 -13.36
C ILE A 53 4.52 -0.65 -12.29
N GLN A 54 5.18 -1.21 -11.30
CA GLN A 54 5.83 -0.45 -10.22
C GLN A 54 7.33 -0.58 -10.39
N HIS A 55 8.03 0.54 -10.27
CA HIS A 55 9.47 0.61 -10.46
C HIS A 55 10.10 1.50 -9.37
N ARG A 56 11.18 1.01 -8.77
CA ARG A 56 12.03 1.77 -7.85
C ARG A 56 13.46 1.68 -8.33
N PHE A 57 14.11 2.82 -8.37
CA PHE A 57 15.53 2.92 -8.63
C PHE A 57 16.35 2.52 -7.40
N GLY A 58 17.67 2.53 -7.49
CA GLY A 58 18.58 2.36 -6.37
C GLY A 58 18.54 3.57 -5.42
N ASN A 59 19.41 3.51 -4.41
CA ASN A 59 19.54 4.56 -3.41
C ASN A 59 20.15 5.83 -4.01
N ILE A 60 19.55 7.00 -3.74
CA ILE A 60 20.06 8.29 -4.23
C ILE A 60 21.38 8.71 -3.58
N ASN A 61 21.77 8.11 -2.42
CA ASN A 61 22.98 8.44 -1.68
C ASN A 61 24.28 8.13 -2.45
N GLY A 62 24.23 7.24 -3.44
CA GLY A 62 25.38 6.98 -4.31
C GLY A 62 25.79 8.19 -5.16
N GLY A 63 24.97 9.24 -5.15
CA GLY A 63 25.24 10.51 -5.80
C GLY A 63 25.48 10.38 -7.29
N PHE A 64 26.35 11.20 -7.82
CA PHE A 64 26.63 11.21 -9.26
C PHE A 64 27.33 9.93 -9.75
N TYR A 65 28.06 9.24 -8.89
CA TYR A 65 28.76 8.00 -9.24
C TYR A 65 27.81 6.86 -9.61
N GLU A 66 26.70 6.73 -8.90
CA GLU A 66 25.63 5.75 -9.17
C GLU A 66 24.44 6.39 -9.91
N PHE A 67 24.69 7.54 -10.53
CA PHE A 67 23.68 8.32 -11.24
C PHE A 67 22.40 8.51 -10.40
N PHE A 68 22.58 8.85 -9.10
CA PHE A 68 21.49 9.02 -8.11
C PHE A 68 20.58 7.80 -8.00
N GLY A 69 21.16 6.60 -8.10
CA GLY A 69 20.47 5.32 -8.01
C GLY A 69 19.85 4.83 -9.33
N LEU A 70 19.93 5.59 -10.42
CA LEU A 70 19.31 5.22 -11.70
C LEU A 70 19.96 4.00 -12.38
N ASP A 71 21.16 3.60 -11.95
CA ASP A 71 21.86 2.41 -12.45
C ASP A 71 21.25 1.10 -11.93
N GLU A 72 20.43 1.15 -10.87
CA GLU A 72 19.75 0.01 -10.29
C GLU A 72 18.24 0.11 -10.44
N ALA A 73 17.59 -1.05 -10.54
CA ALA A 73 16.13 -1.11 -10.65
C ALA A 73 15.54 -2.32 -9.94
N SER A 74 14.51 -2.07 -9.14
CA SER A 74 13.58 -3.08 -8.68
C SER A 74 12.22 -2.87 -9.32
N MET A 75 11.55 -3.96 -9.73
CA MET A 75 10.29 -3.90 -10.45
C MET A 75 9.26 -4.87 -9.88
N ARG A 76 8.00 -4.46 -9.89
CA ARG A 76 6.85 -5.35 -9.65
C ARG A 76 5.83 -5.18 -10.76
N LEU A 77 5.40 -6.30 -11.33
CA LEU A 77 4.24 -6.41 -12.21
C LEU A 77 3.08 -6.98 -11.41
N GLY A 78 1.94 -6.30 -11.42
CA GLY A 78 0.74 -6.73 -10.70
C GLY A 78 -0.51 -6.63 -11.56
N PHE A 79 -1.52 -7.41 -11.19
CA PHE A 79 -2.86 -7.38 -11.76
C PHE A 79 -3.88 -7.39 -10.63
N GLU A 80 -4.91 -6.56 -10.73
CA GLU A 80 -6.05 -6.50 -9.81
C GLU A 80 -7.33 -6.63 -10.64
N TYR A 81 -8.30 -7.41 -10.15
CA TYR A 81 -9.56 -7.64 -10.86
C TYR A 81 -10.76 -7.51 -9.92
N GLY A 82 -11.70 -6.64 -10.30
CA GLY A 82 -12.98 -6.47 -9.61
C GLY A 82 -13.96 -7.59 -9.95
N ILE A 83 -14.14 -8.54 -9.04
CA ILE A 83 -15.13 -9.62 -9.18
C ILE A 83 -16.54 -9.06 -8.98
N THR A 84 -16.70 -8.16 -8.03
CA THR A 84 -17.89 -7.36 -7.78
C THR A 84 -17.50 -5.91 -7.51
N ASP A 85 -18.46 -5.00 -7.39
CA ASP A 85 -18.19 -3.59 -7.01
C ASP A 85 -17.63 -3.44 -5.57
N ASN A 86 -17.57 -4.52 -4.79
CA ASN A 86 -17.05 -4.54 -3.42
C ASN A 86 -15.93 -5.55 -3.19
N PHE A 87 -15.60 -6.37 -4.18
CA PHE A 87 -14.61 -7.45 -4.02
C PHE A 87 -13.60 -7.46 -5.16
N THR A 88 -12.34 -7.22 -4.80
CA THR A 88 -11.18 -7.25 -5.70
C THR A 88 -10.23 -8.37 -5.28
N VAL A 89 -9.66 -9.04 -6.26
CA VAL A 89 -8.54 -9.98 -6.09
C VAL A 89 -7.33 -9.44 -6.83
N GLY A 90 -6.14 -9.69 -6.32
CA GLY A 90 -4.92 -9.25 -6.97
C GLY A 90 -3.80 -10.26 -6.86
N ILE A 91 -2.92 -10.24 -7.85
CA ILE A 91 -1.68 -11.01 -7.89
C ILE A 91 -0.54 -10.13 -8.39
N GLY A 92 0.68 -10.44 -7.99
CA GLY A 92 1.86 -9.72 -8.47
C GLY A 92 3.11 -10.56 -8.39
N ARG A 93 4.14 -10.07 -9.07
CA ARG A 93 5.49 -10.61 -9.01
C ARG A 93 6.51 -9.49 -8.96
N SER A 94 7.34 -9.51 -7.92
CA SER A 94 8.46 -8.60 -7.73
C SER A 94 9.79 -9.23 -8.14
N THR A 95 10.74 -8.40 -8.57
CA THR A 95 12.15 -8.82 -8.75
C THR A 95 12.83 -9.10 -7.41
N TYR A 96 12.39 -8.42 -6.32
CA TYR A 96 12.88 -8.67 -4.97
C TYR A 96 12.61 -10.11 -4.56
N MET A 97 13.65 -10.87 -4.26
CA MET A 97 13.59 -12.31 -3.91
C MET A 97 12.77 -13.15 -4.92
N LYS A 98 12.53 -12.64 -6.14
CA LYS A 98 11.60 -13.24 -7.12
C LYS A 98 10.24 -13.58 -6.52
N THR A 99 9.72 -12.69 -5.66
CA THR A 99 8.54 -12.93 -4.82
C THR A 99 7.26 -12.83 -5.63
N TYR A 100 6.38 -13.80 -5.45
CA TYR A 100 4.97 -13.73 -5.82
C TYR A 100 4.16 -13.21 -4.64
N ASP A 101 3.24 -12.30 -4.89
CA ASP A 101 2.29 -11.77 -3.92
C ASP A 101 0.86 -11.87 -4.43
N SER A 102 -0.10 -11.98 -3.51
CA SER A 102 -1.52 -12.00 -3.82
C SER A 102 -2.33 -11.40 -2.70
N PHE A 103 -3.53 -10.91 -3.01
CA PHE A 103 -4.44 -10.40 -1.99
C PHE A 103 -5.91 -10.59 -2.38
N LEU A 104 -6.75 -10.55 -1.35
CA LEU A 104 -8.20 -10.42 -1.41
C LEU A 104 -8.58 -9.14 -0.69
N LYS A 105 -9.41 -8.31 -1.30
CA LYS A 105 -9.86 -7.03 -0.75
C LYS A 105 -11.36 -6.94 -0.82
N TYR A 106 -12.01 -6.65 0.32
CA TYR A 106 -13.46 -6.54 0.41
C TYR A 106 -13.88 -5.24 1.08
N ARG A 107 -14.70 -4.45 0.38
CA ARG A 107 -15.32 -3.23 0.91
C ARG A 107 -16.53 -3.59 1.75
N ILE A 108 -16.44 -3.33 3.05
CA ILE A 108 -17.48 -3.64 4.05
C ILE A 108 -18.50 -2.50 4.11
N LEU A 109 -18.01 -1.24 4.15
CA LEU A 109 -18.82 -0.04 4.25
C LEU A 109 -18.37 0.99 3.22
N THR A 110 -19.31 1.74 2.65
CA THR A 110 -19.05 2.84 1.70
C THR A 110 -19.53 4.16 2.28
N GLN A 111 -18.67 5.16 2.27
CA GLN A 111 -19.01 6.52 2.71
C GLN A 111 -20.17 7.10 1.89
N ASN A 112 -21.18 7.59 2.58
CA ASN A 112 -22.33 8.32 2.03
C ASN A 112 -22.91 9.26 3.10
N SER A 113 -24.08 9.85 2.87
CA SER A 113 -24.74 10.75 3.83
C SER A 113 -25.04 10.10 5.19
N SER A 114 -25.34 8.80 5.21
CA SER A 114 -25.67 8.04 6.45
C SER A 114 -24.45 7.35 7.07
N MET A 115 -23.45 7.00 6.26
CA MET A 115 -22.23 6.32 6.65
C MET A 115 -21.03 7.25 6.43
N PRO A 116 -20.42 7.80 7.48
CA PRO A 116 -19.39 8.82 7.34
C PRO A 116 -18.00 8.30 6.91
N LEU A 117 -17.82 6.98 6.79
CA LEU A 117 -16.56 6.32 6.51
C LEU A 117 -16.69 5.22 5.45
N THR A 118 -15.62 4.99 4.72
CA THR A 118 -15.44 3.74 3.97
C THR A 118 -14.57 2.80 4.80
N VAL A 119 -14.97 1.52 4.88
CA VAL A 119 -14.22 0.46 5.56
C VAL A 119 -13.98 -0.68 4.58
N THR A 120 -12.72 -1.07 4.41
CA THR A 120 -12.29 -2.14 3.51
C THR A 120 -11.33 -3.06 4.25
N ALA A 121 -11.51 -4.37 4.14
CA ALA A 121 -10.58 -5.36 4.66
C ALA A 121 -9.70 -5.92 3.53
N THR A 122 -8.43 -6.16 3.84
CA THR A 122 -7.49 -6.84 2.94
C THR A 122 -6.82 -8.00 3.68
N VAL A 123 -6.73 -9.14 2.99
CA VAL A 123 -5.90 -10.27 3.38
C VAL A 123 -4.90 -10.48 2.24
N ALA A 124 -3.61 -10.44 2.55
CA ALA A 124 -2.55 -10.58 1.55
C ALA A 124 -1.54 -11.64 1.98
N GLY A 125 -0.88 -12.24 0.99
CA GLY A 125 0.18 -13.20 1.18
C GLY A 125 1.28 -13.02 0.15
N SER A 126 2.50 -13.43 0.51
CA SER A 126 3.64 -13.42 -0.40
C SER A 126 4.51 -14.66 -0.20
N PHE A 127 5.19 -15.03 -1.26
CA PHE A 127 6.05 -16.20 -1.32
C PHE A 127 7.31 -15.90 -2.14
N PRO A 128 8.51 -15.87 -1.53
CA PRO A 128 9.78 -15.74 -2.25
C PRO A 128 10.09 -17.04 -3.00
N SER A 129 10.42 -16.94 -4.28
CA SER A 129 10.74 -18.08 -5.16
C SER A 129 12.22 -18.12 -5.59
N ILE A 130 13.06 -17.29 -5.00
CA ILE A 130 14.50 -17.30 -5.28
C ILE A 130 15.11 -18.62 -4.83
N LYS A 131 16.06 -19.14 -5.62
CA LYS A 131 16.77 -20.38 -5.33
C LYS A 131 18.15 -20.04 -4.74
N ASP A 132 18.69 -20.96 -3.97
CA ASP A 132 20.09 -20.96 -3.47
C ASP A 132 20.48 -19.79 -2.54
N VAL A 133 19.52 -18.95 -2.13
CA VAL A 133 19.73 -17.82 -1.19
C VAL A 133 19.04 -18.06 0.13
N ILE A 134 17.93 -18.81 0.13
CA ILE A 134 17.16 -19.11 1.34
C ILE A 134 17.83 -20.27 2.07
N PRO A 135 18.17 -20.13 3.38
CA PRO A 135 18.72 -21.20 4.15
C PRO A 135 17.84 -22.46 4.15
N GLU A 136 18.46 -23.65 4.25
CA GLU A 136 17.77 -24.93 4.24
C GLU A 136 16.71 -25.04 5.35
N ALA A 137 16.95 -24.40 6.51
CA ALA A 137 16.00 -24.31 7.62
C ALA A 137 14.66 -23.61 7.23
N PHE A 138 14.61 -22.87 6.12
CA PHE A 138 13.42 -22.21 5.60
C PHE A 138 13.04 -22.77 4.21
N SER A 139 13.24 -24.07 3.99
CA SER A 139 13.02 -24.71 2.68
C SER A 139 11.54 -24.92 2.38
N ASP A 140 10.71 -25.15 3.38
CA ASP A 140 9.28 -25.41 3.22
C ASP A 140 8.47 -24.16 2.87
N PHE A 141 7.34 -24.36 2.19
CA PHE A 141 6.46 -23.26 1.78
C PHE A 141 5.99 -22.43 2.98
N SER A 142 5.57 -23.08 4.07
CA SER A 142 5.06 -22.43 5.28
C SER A 142 6.11 -21.58 6.00
N GLU A 143 7.39 -21.92 5.85
CA GLU A 143 8.50 -21.20 6.45
C GLU A 143 8.92 -19.97 5.63
N LYS A 144 8.61 -19.95 4.32
CA LYS A 144 8.91 -18.84 3.41
C LYS A 144 7.76 -17.86 3.25
N ALA A 145 6.53 -18.37 3.37
CA ALA A 145 5.35 -17.57 3.12
C ALA A 145 5.14 -16.54 4.22
N SER A 146 4.81 -15.32 3.83
CA SER A 146 4.38 -14.26 4.72
C SER A 146 2.94 -13.87 4.42
N GLY A 147 2.19 -13.48 5.45
CA GLY A 147 0.81 -13.05 5.29
C GLY A 147 0.48 -11.88 6.20
N ASN A 148 -0.42 -11.00 5.74
CA ASN A 148 -0.92 -9.91 6.56
C ASN A 148 -2.42 -9.71 6.37
N VAL A 149 -3.04 -9.20 7.42
CA VAL A 149 -4.42 -8.73 7.41
C VAL A 149 -4.45 -7.26 7.78
N GLN A 150 -5.27 -6.46 7.08
CA GLN A 150 -5.40 -5.04 7.34
C GLN A 150 -6.87 -4.62 7.25
N LEU A 151 -7.26 -3.64 8.07
CA LEU A 151 -8.55 -2.99 8.00
C LEU A 151 -8.35 -1.51 7.64
N HIS A 152 -8.73 -1.12 6.44
CA HIS A 152 -8.60 0.24 5.94
C HIS A 152 -9.83 1.06 6.31
N ILE A 153 -9.67 2.07 7.14
CA ILE A 153 -10.70 3.00 7.56
C ILE A 153 -10.38 4.35 6.92
N ALA A 154 -11.22 4.79 5.99
CA ALA A 154 -10.93 5.95 5.17
C ALA A 154 -12.11 6.92 5.10
N LYS A 155 -11.77 8.20 4.91
CA LYS A 155 -12.74 9.28 4.71
C LYS A 155 -12.28 10.21 3.60
N SER A 156 -13.20 10.59 2.74
CA SER A 156 -13.04 11.71 1.82
C SER A 156 -13.78 12.94 2.35
N TRP A 157 -13.13 14.07 2.35
CA TRP A 157 -13.71 15.35 2.69
C TRP A 157 -13.28 16.38 1.65
N ASN A 158 -14.19 16.72 0.75
CA ASN A 158 -13.91 17.63 -0.37
C ASN A 158 -12.70 17.13 -1.21
N LYS A 159 -11.57 17.87 -1.13
CA LYS A 159 -10.34 17.56 -1.87
C LYS A 159 -9.36 16.69 -1.08
N VAL A 160 -9.66 16.39 0.17
CA VAL A 160 -8.76 15.63 1.05
C VAL A 160 -9.31 14.23 1.27
N GLY A 161 -8.45 13.24 1.09
CA GLY A 161 -8.68 11.85 1.49
C GLY A 161 -7.74 11.49 2.63
N PHE A 162 -8.22 10.74 3.61
CA PHE A 162 -7.43 10.23 4.73
C PHE A 162 -7.77 8.79 5.00
N GLN A 163 -6.76 7.98 5.36
CA GLN A 163 -6.90 6.57 5.70
C GLN A 163 -6.03 6.22 6.89
N VAL A 164 -6.55 5.33 7.76
CA VAL A 164 -5.80 4.65 8.81
C VAL A 164 -6.03 3.15 8.64
N SER A 165 -4.96 2.37 8.75
CA SER A 165 -5.01 0.93 8.49
C SER A 165 -4.29 0.17 9.60
N PRO A 166 -4.98 -0.20 10.71
CA PRO A 166 -4.46 -1.20 11.62
C PRO A 166 -4.33 -2.55 10.91
N GLY A 167 -3.28 -3.28 11.23
CA GLY A 167 -2.98 -4.57 10.63
C GLY A 167 -2.18 -5.49 11.54
N TYR A 168 -2.06 -6.73 11.11
CA TYR A 168 -1.22 -7.74 11.71
C TYR A 168 -0.50 -8.52 10.61
N ILE A 169 0.78 -8.75 10.79
CA ILE A 169 1.61 -9.51 9.87
C ILE A 169 2.22 -10.71 10.57
N GLY A 170 2.22 -11.85 9.87
CA GLY A 170 3.06 -13.00 10.17
C GLY A 170 4.04 -13.17 9.02
N THR A 171 5.32 -13.19 9.33
CA THR A 171 6.38 -13.29 8.33
C THR A 171 6.94 -14.70 8.30
N GLY A 172 7.23 -15.17 7.11
CA GLY A 172 8.14 -16.29 6.90
C GLY A 172 9.59 -15.82 7.00
N TYR A 173 10.44 -16.31 6.08
CA TYR A 173 11.85 -15.94 6.05
C TYR A 173 12.07 -14.45 5.76
N ILE A 174 12.79 -13.78 6.66
CA ILE A 174 13.29 -12.41 6.49
C ILE A 174 14.81 -12.48 6.30
N PRO A 175 15.35 -12.09 5.13
CA PRO A 175 16.78 -12.24 4.80
C PRO A 175 17.72 -11.54 5.78
N VAL A 176 17.34 -10.36 6.28
CA VAL A 176 18.21 -9.54 7.14
C VAL A 176 18.37 -10.17 8.52
N GLU A 177 17.29 -10.71 9.10
CA GLU A 177 17.27 -11.23 10.46
C GLU A 177 17.48 -12.75 10.52
N ASN A 178 17.35 -13.44 9.37
CA ASN A 178 17.37 -14.91 9.30
C ASN A 178 16.38 -15.58 10.27
N ASN A 179 15.22 -14.95 10.49
CA ASN A 179 14.21 -15.31 11.45
C ASN A 179 12.79 -15.05 10.91
N SER A 180 11.77 -15.39 11.68
CA SER A 180 10.36 -15.13 11.39
C SER A 180 9.70 -14.39 12.54
N TYR A 181 8.81 -13.44 12.24
CA TYR A 181 8.16 -12.56 13.20
C TYR A 181 6.67 -12.44 12.95
N SER A 182 5.97 -12.03 14.01
CA SER A 182 4.56 -11.66 13.90
C SER A 182 4.29 -10.45 14.77
N PHE A 183 3.78 -9.36 14.21
CA PHE A 183 3.56 -8.12 14.94
C PHE A 183 2.40 -7.30 14.37
N PHE A 184 1.93 -6.36 15.18
CA PHE A 184 0.93 -5.38 14.76
C PHE A 184 1.56 -4.24 13.99
N THR A 185 0.77 -3.69 13.07
CA THR A 185 1.13 -2.51 12.26
C THR A 185 0.03 -1.46 12.30
N LEU A 186 0.38 -0.21 12.08
CA LEU A 186 -0.56 0.89 11.88
C LEU A 186 -0.08 1.74 10.73
N ALA A 187 -0.73 1.64 9.58
CA ALA A 187 -0.46 2.54 8.48
C ALA A 187 -1.41 3.75 8.51
N ALA A 188 -0.93 4.89 8.06
CA ALA A 188 -1.71 6.09 7.83
C ALA A 188 -1.35 6.71 6.48
N GLY A 189 -2.34 7.26 5.80
CA GLY A 189 -2.14 7.92 4.51
C GLY A 189 -3.05 9.13 4.34
N GLY A 190 -2.54 10.15 3.66
CA GLY A 190 -3.25 11.36 3.29
C GLY A 190 -3.09 11.70 1.81
N SER A 191 -4.16 12.16 1.19
CA SER A 191 -4.20 12.59 -0.21
C SER A 191 -4.86 13.96 -0.32
N VAL A 192 -4.25 14.85 -1.09
CA VAL A 192 -4.84 16.16 -1.44
C VAL A 192 -4.97 16.27 -2.95
N LYS A 193 -6.20 16.42 -3.44
CA LYS A 193 -6.51 16.65 -4.86
C LYS A 193 -6.23 18.12 -5.22
N LEU A 194 -5.16 18.38 -5.94
CA LEU A 194 -4.83 19.72 -6.46
C LEU A 194 -5.73 20.08 -7.63
N SER A 195 -6.09 19.10 -8.45
CA SER A 195 -7.04 19.23 -9.56
C SER A 195 -7.83 17.92 -9.75
N LYS A 196 -8.67 17.85 -10.79
CA LYS A 196 -9.35 16.59 -11.15
C LYS A 196 -8.39 15.49 -11.58
N LYS A 197 -7.18 15.85 -12.03
CA LYS A 197 -6.18 14.94 -12.60
C LYS A 197 -4.90 14.81 -11.76
N VAL A 198 -4.71 15.66 -10.75
CA VAL A 198 -3.46 15.73 -9.98
C VAL A 198 -3.78 15.63 -8.52
N SER A 199 -3.11 14.73 -7.80
CA SER A 199 -3.09 14.67 -6.34
C SER A 199 -1.67 14.50 -5.79
N VAL A 200 -1.50 14.89 -4.54
CA VAL A 200 -0.29 14.65 -3.75
C VAL A 200 -0.66 13.73 -2.62
N ASN A 201 0.15 12.71 -2.38
CA ASN A 201 -0.11 11.71 -1.36
C ASN A 201 1.12 11.54 -0.46
N VAL A 202 0.85 11.17 0.80
CA VAL A 202 1.86 10.77 1.79
C VAL A 202 1.34 9.54 2.51
N GLU A 203 2.17 8.53 2.67
CA GLU A 203 1.86 7.34 3.49
C GLU A 203 2.99 7.07 4.48
N TYR A 204 2.61 6.60 5.66
CA TYR A 204 3.51 6.19 6.72
C TYR A 204 3.01 4.90 7.34
N LEU A 205 3.93 3.99 7.69
CA LEU A 205 3.61 2.76 8.38
C LEU A 205 4.43 2.67 9.67
N TYR A 206 3.73 2.52 10.80
CA TYR A 206 4.32 2.25 12.11
C TYR A 206 4.26 0.76 12.42
N ARG A 207 5.36 0.21 12.90
CA ARG A 207 5.51 -1.19 13.32
C ARG A 207 5.56 -1.23 14.85
N PHE A 208 4.77 -2.13 15.46
CA PHE A 208 4.82 -2.40 16.90
C PHE A 208 5.79 -3.55 17.19
N GLU A 209 7.00 -3.43 16.64
CA GLU A 209 8.10 -4.38 16.78
C GLU A 209 9.31 -3.64 17.35
N GLU A 210 9.86 -4.14 18.47
CA GLU A 210 10.96 -3.50 19.19
C GLU A 210 12.31 -4.20 18.95
N GLU A 211 12.31 -5.43 18.41
CA GLU A 211 13.53 -6.23 18.26
C GLU A 211 14.31 -5.94 16.97
N ILE A 212 13.69 -5.22 16.02
CA ILE A 212 14.29 -4.93 14.72
C ILE A 212 14.57 -3.43 14.61
N ASP A 213 15.85 -3.08 14.47
CA ASP A 213 16.29 -1.69 14.29
C ASP A 213 16.07 -1.20 12.85
N TYR A 214 14.80 -1.08 12.46
CA TYR A 214 14.39 -0.56 11.15
C TYR A 214 13.74 0.80 11.24
N VAL A 215 14.04 1.66 10.27
CA VAL A 215 13.32 2.90 10.07
C VAL A 215 11.94 2.61 9.45
N ASN A 216 10.87 3.14 10.06
CA ASN A 216 9.51 2.94 9.57
C ASN A 216 9.35 3.50 8.14
N PRO A 217 8.62 2.81 7.25
CA PRO A 217 8.38 3.27 5.88
C PRO A 217 7.60 4.58 5.83
N LEU A 218 8.15 5.55 5.11
CA LEU A 218 7.52 6.81 4.77
C LEU A 218 7.69 7.08 3.28
N SER A 219 6.59 7.35 2.59
CA SER A 219 6.59 7.60 1.15
C SER A 219 5.75 8.82 0.80
N ALA A 220 6.12 9.49 -0.28
CA ALA A 220 5.33 10.55 -0.88
C ALA A 220 5.19 10.34 -2.39
N SER A 221 4.08 10.79 -2.99
CA SER A 221 3.86 10.74 -4.42
C SER A 221 3.14 11.95 -4.97
N ILE A 222 3.34 12.18 -6.26
CA ILE A 222 2.49 13.01 -7.11
C ILE A 222 1.81 12.08 -8.11
N ASP A 223 0.49 12.09 -8.10
CA ASP A 223 -0.34 11.28 -8.97
C ASP A 223 -0.90 12.11 -10.13
N LEU A 224 -0.81 11.56 -11.34
CA LEU A 224 -1.28 12.15 -12.58
C LEU A 224 -2.27 11.18 -13.25
N ASP A 225 -3.57 11.51 -13.20
CA ASP A 225 -4.62 10.77 -13.89
C ASP A 225 -4.81 11.32 -15.30
N THR A 226 -4.56 10.52 -16.31
CA THR A 226 -4.73 10.87 -17.73
C THR A 226 -6.07 10.38 -18.30
N GLY A 227 -6.95 9.81 -17.47
CA GLY A 227 -8.24 9.24 -17.86
C GLY A 227 -8.19 7.80 -18.36
N GLY A 228 -7.00 7.25 -18.62
CA GLY A 228 -6.79 5.84 -18.99
C GLY A 228 -5.62 5.22 -18.27
N HIS A 229 -4.76 6.06 -17.69
CA HIS A 229 -3.63 5.65 -16.89
C HIS A 229 -3.53 6.53 -15.65
N LEU A 230 -3.18 5.93 -14.53
CA LEU A 230 -2.70 6.64 -13.35
C LEU A 230 -1.17 6.49 -13.30
N PHE A 231 -0.48 7.62 -13.34
CA PHE A 231 0.97 7.69 -13.21
C PHE A 231 1.31 8.33 -11.87
N GLN A 232 2.10 7.64 -11.05
CA GLN A 232 2.56 8.15 -9.75
C GLN A 232 4.08 8.32 -9.79
N ILE A 233 4.59 9.50 -9.49
CA ILE A 233 6.01 9.73 -9.24
C ILE A 233 6.21 9.60 -7.74
N VAL A 234 7.15 8.74 -7.33
CA VAL A 234 7.29 8.30 -5.94
C VAL A 234 8.68 8.59 -5.40
N ILE A 235 8.73 9.03 -4.15
CA ILE A 235 9.93 9.03 -3.31
C ILE A 235 9.62 8.28 -2.00
N SER A 236 10.51 7.39 -1.58
CA SER A 236 10.30 6.51 -0.44
C SER A 236 11.63 6.12 0.20
N ASN A 237 11.64 5.80 1.50
CA ASN A 237 12.76 5.09 2.12
C ASN A 237 12.63 3.56 1.98
N SER A 238 11.65 3.05 1.23
CA SER A 238 11.52 1.64 0.89
C SER A 238 11.64 1.46 -0.63
N GLN A 239 12.55 0.57 -1.05
CA GLN A 239 12.65 0.11 -2.45
C GLN A 239 11.59 -0.94 -2.76
N GLN A 240 10.95 -1.51 -1.75
CA GLN A 240 9.98 -2.59 -1.90
C GLN A 240 8.60 -2.07 -2.36
N MET A 241 7.81 -2.95 -3.02
CA MET A 241 6.57 -2.55 -3.71
C MET A 241 5.38 -3.47 -3.42
N PHE A 242 5.49 -4.41 -2.49
CA PHE A 242 4.38 -5.25 -2.01
C PHE A 242 4.34 -5.27 -0.48
N ASP A 243 3.16 -5.43 0.07
CA ASP A 243 2.84 -5.13 1.46
C ASP A 243 3.81 -5.79 2.47
N GLN A 244 4.08 -7.09 2.34
CA GLN A 244 4.91 -7.82 3.30
C GLN A 244 6.36 -7.27 3.30
N ALA A 245 6.95 -7.04 2.12
CA ALA A 245 8.32 -6.57 2.06
C ALA A 245 8.48 -5.11 2.50
N ILE A 246 7.49 -4.26 2.24
CA ILE A 246 7.48 -2.88 2.75
C ILE A 246 7.42 -2.89 4.28
N ILE A 247 6.60 -3.76 4.85
CA ILE A 247 6.42 -3.88 6.29
C ILE A 247 7.68 -4.44 6.96
N THR A 248 8.35 -5.41 6.35
CA THR A 248 9.44 -6.18 7.00
C THR A 248 10.85 -5.75 6.60
N ASN A 249 11.01 -5.02 5.48
CA ASN A 249 12.32 -4.69 4.93
C ASN A 249 12.36 -3.27 4.32
N PRO A 250 12.12 -2.22 5.10
CA PRO A 250 12.45 -0.86 4.69
C PRO A 250 13.98 -0.72 4.62
N THR A 251 14.50 -0.27 3.49
CA THR A 251 15.93 -0.31 3.18
C THR A 251 16.66 1.02 3.31
N GLY A 252 15.91 2.10 3.59
CA GLY A 252 16.46 3.44 3.69
C GLY A 252 16.01 4.24 4.90
N ASP A 253 16.63 5.40 5.09
CA ASP A 253 16.36 6.34 6.18
C ASP A 253 16.24 7.78 5.63
N TRP A 254 15.12 8.44 5.94
CA TRP A 254 14.88 9.83 5.58
C TRP A 254 15.87 10.80 6.25
N SER A 255 16.28 10.50 7.49
CA SER A 255 17.22 11.34 8.24
C SER A 255 18.63 11.34 7.65
N GLU A 256 19.01 10.24 6.98
CA GLU A 256 20.29 10.07 6.30
C GLU A 256 20.22 10.38 4.80
N GLY A 257 19.03 10.73 4.27
CA GLY A 257 18.82 10.92 2.85
C GLY A 257 18.90 9.61 2.05
N SER A 258 18.82 8.45 2.71
CA SER A 258 18.81 7.14 2.07
C SER A 258 17.43 6.85 1.51
N LEU A 259 17.18 7.30 0.28
CA LEU A 259 15.87 7.31 -0.36
C LEU A 259 15.92 6.69 -1.75
N TYR A 260 14.76 6.27 -2.21
CA TYR A 260 14.53 5.64 -3.51
C TYR A 260 13.52 6.45 -4.32
N LEU A 261 13.91 6.86 -5.52
CA LEU A 261 12.98 7.40 -6.50
C LEU A 261 12.32 6.27 -7.26
N GLY A 262 11.16 6.54 -7.82
CA GLY A 262 10.47 5.56 -8.65
C GLY A 262 9.16 6.07 -9.22
N PHE A 263 8.45 5.14 -9.85
CA PHE A 263 7.13 5.43 -10.38
C PHE A 263 6.23 4.20 -10.31
N ASN A 264 4.93 4.44 -10.29
CA ASN A 264 3.91 3.43 -10.54
C ASN A 264 3.12 3.86 -11.79
N LEU A 265 2.89 2.92 -12.70
CA LEU A 265 1.99 3.07 -13.83
C LEU A 265 0.85 2.08 -13.68
N VAL A 266 -0.37 2.59 -13.64
CA VAL A 266 -1.58 1.78 -13.54
C VAL A 266 -2.43 2.00 -14.78
N ARG A 267 -2.90 0.90 -15.40
CA ARG A 267 -3.82 0.94 -16.53
C ARG A 267 -5.04 0.08 -16.26
N GLY A 268 -6.22 0.71 -16.31
CA GLY A 268 -7.51 0.03 -16.22
C GLY A 268 -8.01 -0.47 -17.57
N PHE A 269 -8.56 -1.68 -17.58
CA PHE A 269 -9.29 -2.29 -18.70
C PHE A 269 -10.68 -2.68 -18.22
N ASN A 270 -11.71 -2.17 -18.87
CA ASN A 270 -13.09 -2.46 -18.47
C ASN A 270 -13.71 -3.47 -19.45
N PHE A 271 -13.99 -4.66 -18.95
CA PHE A 271 -14.62 -5.74 -19.72
C PHE A 271 -16.16 -5.68 -19.50
N LYS A 272 -16.83 -4.68 -20.08
CA LYS A 272 -18.29 -4.67 -20.09
C LYS A 272 -18.78 -5.86 -20.91
N GLN A 273 -19.58 -6.73 -20.29
CA GLN A 273 -20.40 -7.67 -21.04
C GLN A 273 -21.46 -6.84 -21.81
N TYR A 274 -21.45 -6.97 -23.14
CA TYR A 274 -22.53 -6.50 -24.01
C TYR A 274 -23.75 -7.41 -23.85
#